data_cc1fc78f09d941c2b83dc3cdab842f0c
#
_entry.id   cc1fc78f09d941c2b83dc3cdab842f0c
#
_cell.length_a   1.000
_cell.length_b   1.000
_cell.length_c   1.000
_cell.angle_alpha   90.00
_cell.angle_beta   90.00
_cell.angle_gamma   90.00
#
_symmetry.space_group_name_H-M   'P 1'
#
loop_
_entity.id
_entity.type
_entity.pdbx_description
1 polymer ?
#
loop_
_entity_poly.entity_id
_entity_poly.type
_entity_poly.pdbx_seq_one_letter_code
_entity_poly.pdbx_strand_id
1 'polypeptide(L)'
;MQSNTSTVTIDTGEIGEQLVEEFFPKAERTDDWFDSTKDGTIREKTYEVKTFRLNNRDQGFWIDSSQFRKLDNVDILYFVKIPESLEEGATIYECMEHKNEDAYEAFKLGPIKQMRCYFLDNCKKITNIRDERTDALYHNSVSMSKHNRYV
;
A
#
# COMPACT_ATOMS: atom_id res chain seq x y z
N MET A 1 12.18 -3.17 -32.68
CA MET A 1 12.04 -2.81 -31.97
C MET A 1 12.25 -2.68 -30.94
N GLN A 2 12.23 -2.18 -30.70
CA GLN A 2 12.45 -1.97 -29.69
C GLN A 2 12.03 -2.31 -28.77
N SER A 3 12.20 -3.01 -28.90
CA SER A 3 11.63 -3.45 -27.90
C SER A 3 11.57 -2.59 -26.71
N ASN A 4 10.48 -2.32 -26.24
CA ASN A 4 10.26 -1.40 -25.18
C ASN A 4 10.00 -2.06 -23.86
N THR A 5 10.48 -3.28 -23.73
CA THR A 5 10.31 -3.99 -22.46
C THR A 5 11.02 -3.28 -21.33
N SER A 6 12.11 -2.59 -21.63
CA SER A 6 12.83 -1.81 -20.62
C SER A 6 12.05 -0.60 -20.11
N THR A 7 11.02 -0.18 -20.86
CA THR A 7 10.20 0.95 -20.44
C THR A 7 8.94 0.55 -19.69
N VAL A 8 8.67 -0.74 -19.58
CA VAL A 8 7.51 -1.21 -18.82
C VAL A 8 7.81 -1.03 -17.33
N THR A 9 7.08 -0.13 -16.71
CA THR A 9 7.20 0.15 -15.29
C THR A 9 6.12 -0.62 -14.56
N ILE A 10 6.52 -1.36 -13.52
CA ILE A 10 5.57 -2.04 -12.66
C ILE A 10 4.92 -1.01 -11.76
N ASP A 11 3.62 -0.86 -11.87
CA ASP A 11 2.87 0.00 -10.98
C ASP A 11 2.52 -0.79 -9.71
N THR A 12 3.30 -0.56 -8.67
CA THR A 12 3.12 -1.27 -7.42
C THR A 12 1.76 -1.00 -6.78
N GLY A 13 1.26 0.21 -6.91
CA GLY A 13 -0.07 0.56 -6.41
C GLY A 13 -1.16 -0.24 -7.11
N GLU A 14 -1.06 -0.35 -8.44
CA GLU A 14 -2.02 -1.11 -9.23
C GLU A 14 -2.04 -2.60 -8.85
N ILE A 15 -0.87 -3.19 -8.66
CA ILE A 15 -0.80 -4.58 -8.24
C ILE A 15 -1.41 -4.76 -6.85
N GLY A 16 -1.13 -3.84 -5.93
CA GLY A 16 -1.72 -3.90 -4.59
C GLY A 16 -3.24 -3.86 -4.64
N GLU A 17 -3.81 -2.98 -5.46
CA GLU A 17 -5.25 -2.92 -5.65
C GLU A 17 -5.81 -4.21 -6.23
N GLN A 18 -5.14 -4.79 -7.22
CA GLN A 18 -5.54 -6.07 -7.82
C GLN A 18 -5.58 -7.19 -6.78
N LEU A 19 -4.58 -7.25 -5.91
CA LEU A 19 -4.51 -8.29 -4.89
C LEU A 19 -5.68 -8.18 -3.91
N VAL A 20 -6.03 -6.97 -3.51
CA VAL A 20 -7.16 -6.73 -2.63
C VAL A 20 -8.48 -7.12 -3.31
N GLU A 21 -8.67 -6.72 -4.55
CA GLU A 21 -9.88 -7.03 -5.32
C GLU A 21 -10.09 -8.53 -5.49
N GLU A 22 -9.02 -9.26 -5.72
CA GLU A 22 -9.12 -10.70 -5.90
C GLU A 22 -9.40 -11.44 -4.60
N PHE A 23 -8.81 -10.99 -3.51
CA PHE A 23 -9.06 -11.60 -2.22
C PHE A 23 -10.46 -11.32 -1.70
N PHE A 24 -10.98 -10.12 -2.00
CA PHE A 24 -12.33 -9.74 -1.60
C PHE A 24 -13.24 -9.67 -2.84
N PRO A 25 -13.94 -10.74 -3.20
CA PRO A 25 -14.75 -10.76 -4.43
C PRO A 25 -15.84 -9.68 -4.48
N LYS A 26 -16.21 -9.11 -3.34
CA LYS A 26 -17.21 -8.04 -3.28
C LYS A 26 -16.59 -6.66 -3.40
N ALA A 27 -15.27 -6.56 -3.50
CA ALA A 27 -14.61 -5.29 -3.72
C ALA A 27 -14.84 -4.84 -5.17
N GLU A 28 -15.26 -3.61 -5.32
CA GLU A 28 -15.46 -3.00 -6.64
C GLU A 28 -14.60 -1.76 -6.74
N ARG A 29 -13.69 -1.77 -7.71
CA ARG A 29 -12.84 -0.62 -7.96
C ARG A 29 -13.67 0.54 -8.48
N THR A 30 -13.33 1.75 -8.05
CA THR A 30 -13.92 2.96 -8.60
C THR A 30 -13.52 3.11 -10.06
N ASP A 31 -14.53 3.24 -10.94
CA ASP A 31 -14.30 3.47 -12.37
C ASP A 31 -13.99 4.92 -12.68
N ASP A 32 -14.35 5.83 -11.78
CA ASP A 32 -14.07 7.24 -11.94
C ASP A 32 -12.64 7.52 -11.47
N TRP A 33 -11.72 7.50 -12.40
CA TRP A 33 -10.31 7.73 -12.08
C TRP A 33 -10.01 9.19 -11.74
N PHE A 34 -10.98 10.09 -11.87
CA PHE A 34 -10.89 11.42 -11.29
C PHE A 34 -11.27 11.43 -9.82
N ASP A 35 -11.88 10.36 -9.32
CA ASP A 35 -12.22 10.27 -7.92
C ASP A 35 -10.97 9.97 -7.10
N SER A 36 -10.43 10.98 -6.46
CA SER A 36 -9.25 10.85 -5.62
C SER A 36 -9.60 10.54 -4.17
N THR A 37 -10.88 10.27 -3.86
CA THR A 37 -11.33 10.10 -2.47
C THR A 37 -11.31 8.67 -2.00
N LYS A 38 -11.28 7.70 -2.93
CA LYS A 38 -11.26 6.28 -2.59
C LYS A 38 -10.74 5.45 -3.75
N ASP A 39 -10.26 4.26 -3.47
CA ASP A 39 -9.87 3.30 -4.50
C ASP A 39 -11.05 2.45 -4.94
N GLY A 40 -12.00 2.19 -4.06
CA GLY A 40 -13.17 1.41 -4.40
C GLY A 40 -14.15 1.30 -3.25
N THR A 41 -15.10 0.38 -3.39
CA THR A 41 -16.10 0.07 -2.37
C THR A 41 -16.19 -1.43 -2.15
N ILE A 42 -16.51 -1.82 -0.93
CA ILE A 42 -16.80 -3.20 -0.57
C ILE A 42 -17.99 -3.19 0.38
N ARG A 43 -19.07 -3.85 -0.01
CA ARG A 43 -20.31 -3.90 0.79
C ARG A 43 -20.74 -2.50 1.27
N GLU A 44 -20.76 -1.55 0.34
CA GLU A 44 -21.16 -0.16 0.58
C GLU A 44 -20.19 0.66 1.42
N LYS A 45 -19.06 0.09 1.82
CA LYS A 45 -18.00 0.82 2.51
C LYS A 45 -16.92 1.20 1.53
N THR A 46 -16.38 2.41 1.68
CA THR A 46 -15.28 2.88 0.85
C THR A 46 -13.95 2.36 1.39
N TYR A 47 -13.00 2.10 0.50
CA TYR A 47 -11.68 1.65 0.92
C TYR A 47 -10.57 2.36 0.13
N GLU A 48 -9.41 2.35 0.75
CA GLU A 48 -8.16 2.80 0.15
C GLU A 48 -7.12 1.70 0.32
N VAL A 49 -6.29 1.50 -0.70
CA VAL A 49 -5.20 0.53 -0.66
C VAL A 49 -3.88 1.26 -0.80
N LYS A 50 -2.96 1.01 0.11
CA LYS A 50 -1.60 1.54 0.05
C LYS A 50 -0.62 0.37 0.04
N THR A 51 0.33 0.40 -0.91
CA THR A 51 1.32 -0.66 -1.08
C THR A 51 2.67 -0.16 -0.63
N PHE A 52 3.30 -0.87 0.31
CA PHE A 52 4.54 -0.44 0.93
C PHE A 52 5.54 -1.57 1.09
N ARG A 53 6.80 -1.19 0.99
CA ARG A 53 7.90 -2.00 1.45
C ARG A 53 8.16 -1.67 2.91
N LEU A 54 8.20 -2.70 3.77
CA LEU A 54 8.59 -2.56 5.17
C LEU A 54 9.87 -3.32 5.42
N ASN A 55 10.75 -2.72 6.19
CA ASN A 55 11.94 -3.39 6.72
C ASN A 55 11.59 -4.06 8.04
N ASN A 56 12.44 -4.99 8.49
CA ASN A 56 12.23 -5.68 9.76
C ASN A 56 12.21 -4.73 10.97
N ARG A 57 12.76 -3.53 10.81
CA ARG A 57 12.82 -2.52 11.87
C ARG A 57 11.64 -1.58 11.87
N ASP A 58 10.84 -1.60 10.82
CA ASP A 58 9.70 -0.69 10.71
C ASP A 58 8.58 -1.15 11.63
N GLN A 59 8.07 -0.23 12.43
CA GLN A 59 6.97 -0.49 13.36
C GLN A 59 5.60 -0.24 12.74
N GLY A 60 5.57 0.28 11.54
CA GLY A 60 4.31 0.59 10.85
C GLY A 60 4.52 1.17 9.47
N PHE A 61 3.40 1.61 8.91
CA PHE A 61 3.35 2.18 7.57
C PHE A 61 3.38 3.70 7.64
N TRP A 62 4.36 4.30 6.96
CA TRP A 62 4.56 5.76 6.98
C TRP A 62 3.80 6.42 5.85
N ILE A 63 2.93 7.36 6.20
CA ILE A 63 2.09 8.08 5.25
C ILE A 63 2.40 9.57 5.30
N ASP A 64 2.59 10.16 4.12
CA ASP A 64 2.81 11.58 3.96
C ASP A 64 1.51 12.37 4.08
N SER A 65 1.60 13.62 4.54
CA SER A 65 0.45 14.48 4.78
C SER A 65 -0.43 14.71 3.55
N SER A 66 0.13 14.62 2.35
CA SER A 66 -0.65 14.74 1.13
C SER A 66 -1.74 13.67 0.99
N GLN A 67 -1.63 12.58 1.75
CA GLN A 67 -2.57 11.47 1.71
C GLN A 67 -3.55 11.46 2.89
N PHE A 68 -3.36 12.30 3.89
CA PHE A 68 -4.15 12.25 5.13
C PHE A 68 -5.65 12.40 4.87
N ARG A 69 -6.01 13.36 4.03
CA ARG A 69 -7.41 13.63 3.73
C ARG A 69 -8.08 12.42 3.10
N LYS A 70 -7.39 11.75 2.19
CA LYS A 70 -7.90 10.56 1.52
C LYS A 70 -8.13 9.43 2.51
N LEU A 71 -7.14 9.16 3.36
CA LEU A 71 -7.24 8.12 4.37
C LEU A 71 -8.36 8.41 5.38
N ASP A 72 -8.51 9.66 5.79
CA ASP A 72 -9.51 10.04 6.78
C ASP A 72 -10.94 10.01 6.23
N ASN A 73 -11.10 9.95 4.90
CA ASN A 73 -12.42 9.93 4.28
C ASN A 73 -12.91 8.54 3.90
N VAL A 74 -12.06 7.52 3.94
CA VAL A 74 -12.49 6.15 3.60
C VAL A 74 -12.85 5.37 4.86
N ASP A 75 -13.72 4.37 4.69
CA ASP A 75 -14.17 3.53 5.79
C ASP A 75 -13.16 2.47 6.16
N ILE A 76 -12.41 1.96 5.18
CA ILE A 76 -11.47 0.87 5.38
C ILE A 76 -10.14 1.23 4.76
N LEU A 77 -9.05 0.97 5.50
CA LEU A 77 -7.70 1.16 5.01
C LEU A 77 -6.99 -0.19 4.96
N TYR A 78 -6.58 -0.58 3.75
CA TYR A 78 -5.78 -1.78 3.52
C TYR A 78 -4.35 -1.39 3.22
N PHE A 79 -3.41 -2.12 3.81
CA PHE A 79 -2.01 -2.03 3.46
C PHE A 79 -1.56 -3.33 2.81
N VAL A 80 -0.85 -3.23 1.71
CA VAL A 80 -0.24 -4.37 1.05
C VAL A 80 1.26 -4.28 1.26
N LYS A 81 1.81 -5.23 1.98
CA LYS A 81 3.24 -5.29 2.24
C LYS A 81 3.94 -6.03 1.11
N ILE A 82 4.90 -5.38 0.49
CA ILE A 82 5.73 -5.99 -0.57
C ILE A 82 6.60 -7.09 0.05
N PRO A 83 6.75 -8.24 -0.60
CA PRO A 83 7.57 -9.32 -0.08
C PRO A 83 9.02 -8.90 0.16
N GLU A 84 9.64 -9.41 1.21
CA GLU A 84 11.06 -9.18 1.49
C GLU A 84 11.95 -10.21 0.80
N SER A 85 11.38 -11.33 0.34
CA SER A 85 12.09 -12.36 -0.40
C SER A 85 11.13 -13.04 -1.36
N LEU A 86 11.68 -13.80 -2.33
CA LEU A 86 10.85 -14.57 -3.26
C LEU A 86 10.03 -15.65 -2.57
N GLU A 87 10.44 -16.08 -1.39
CA GLU A 87 9.75 -17.12 -0.65
C GLU A 87 8.53 -16.60 0.10
N GLU A 88 8.49 -15.29 0.33
CA GLU A 88 7.35 -14.65 0.96
C GLU A 88 6.39 -14.14 -0.09
N GLY A 89 5.12 -14.11 0.22
CA GLY A 89 4.16 -13.43 -0.62
C GLY A 89 3.93 -11.99 -0.15
N ALA A 90 3.08 -11.30 -0.87
CA ALA A 90 2.58 -10.02 -0.41
C ALA A 90 1.54 -10.25 0.68
N THR A 91 1.59 -9.46 1.73
CA THR A 91 0.65 -9.59 2.85
C THR A 91 -0.33 -8.43 2.81
N ILE A 92 -1.62 -8.76 2.91
CA ILE A 92 -2.67 -7.76 3.02
C ILE A 92 -3.00 -7.59 4.50
N TYR A 93 -2.96 -6.33 4.96
CA TYR A 93 -3.35 -5.94 6.30
C TYR A 93 -4.54 -5.00 6.24
N GLU A 94 -5.44 -5.10 7.22
CA GLU A 94 -6.47 -4.09 7.44
C GLU A 94 -6.08 -3.29 8.67
N CYS A 95 -5.96 -1.96 8.52
CA CYS A 95 -5.66 -1.09 9.65
C CYS A 95 -6.95 -0.84 10.43
N MET A 96 -7.03 -1.38 11.65
CA MET A 96 -8.23 -1.29 12.46
C MET A 96 -8.45 0.15 12.93
N GLU A 97 -9.68 0.63 12.74
CA GLU A 97 -10.07 1.96 13.18
C GLU A 97 -9.03 3.05 12.82
N HIS A 98 -8.61 3.04 11.56
CA HIS A 98 -7.51 3.88 11.10
C HIS A 98 -7.75 5.38 11.27
N LYS A 99 -9.00 5.81 11.41
CA LYS A 99 -9.33 7.23 11.64
C LYS A 99 -9.10 7.66 13.09
N ASN A 100 -8.96 6.69 13.98
CA ASN A 100 -8.71 6.97 15.38
C ASN A 100 -7.25 7.35 15.59
N GLU A 101 -6.99 8.37 16.38
CA GLU A 101 -5.64 8.82 16.67
C GLU A 101 -4.77 7.76 17.34
N ASP A 102 -5.39 6.74 17.96
CA ASP A 102 -4.66 5.63 18.56
C ASP A 102 -4.09 4.67 17.51
N ALA A 103 -4.52 4.76 16.26
CA ALA A 103 -4.05 3.87 15.18
C ALA A 103 -2.71 4.29 14.61
N TYR A 104 -2.25 5.51 14.89
CA TYR A 104 -1.01 6.03 14.32
C TYR A 104 -0.33 7.00 15.29
N GLU A 105 0.92 7.28 15.00
CA GLU A 105 1.65 8.35 15.66
C GLU A 105 1.96 9.43 14.63
N ALA A 106 1.69 10.67 14.99
CA ALA A 106 1.94 11.82 14.12
C ALA A 106 3.35 12.37 14.35
N PHE A 107 4.04 12.66 13.26
CA PHE A 107 5.40 13.21 13.31
C PHE A 107 5.45 14.47 12.47
N LYS A 108 6.18 15.44 12.96
CA LYS A 108 6.48 16.67 12.21
C LYS A 108 7.96 16.66 11.88
N LEU A 109 8.26 16.43 10.61
CA LEU A 109 9.63 16.37 10.12
C LEU A 109 9.97 17.70 9.44
N GLY A 110 10.56 18.62 10.20
CA GLY A 110 10.87 19.95 9.70
C GLY A 110 9.65 20.86 9.72
N PRO A 111 9.77 22.07 9.16
CA PRO A 111 8.70 23.09 9.29
C PRO A 111 7.46 22.82 8.45
N ILE A 112 7.56 21.97 7.41
CA ILE A 112 6.48 21.79 6.47
C ILE A 112 6.00 20.32 6.41
N LYS A 113 6.90 19.38 6.63
CA LYS A 113 6.60 17.95 6.40
C LYS A 113 5.93 17.32 7.61
N GLN A 114 4.76 16.75 7.39
CA GLN A 114 4.03 15.98 8.39
C GLN A 114 3.86 14.55 7.91
N MET A 115 4.02 13.59 8.82
CA MET A 115 3.91 12.16 8.55
C MET A 115 3.07 11.50 9.62
N ARG A 116 2.43 10.38 9.26
CA ARG A 116 1.80 9.47 10.22
C ARG A 116 2.43 8.10 10.06
N CYS A 117 2.74 7.46 11.17
CA CYS A 117 3.11 6.06 11.18
C CYS A 117 1.94 5.25 11.70
N TYR A 118 1.29 4.47 10.83
CA TYR A 118 0.21 3.58 11.23
C TYR A 118 0.82 2.29 11.77
N PHE A 119 0.58 1.99 13.04
CA PHE A 119 1.26 0.90 13.73
C PHE A 119 0.89 -0.47 13.14
N LEU A 120 1.89 -1.27 12.86
CA LEU A 120 1.69 -2.63 12.38
C LEU A 120 0.91 -3.47 13.39
N ASP A 121 1.14 -3.22 14.69
CA ASP A 121 0.41 -3.92 15.76
C ASP A 121 -1.09 -3.61 15.76
N ASN A 122 -1.49 -2.50 15.17
CA ASN A 122 -2.89 -2.12 15.01
C ASN A 122 -3.49 -2.65 13.70
N CYS A 123 -2.71 -3.36 12.91
CA CYS A 123 -3.15 -3.90 11.64
C CYS A 123 -3.43 -5.39 11.78
N LYS A 124 -4.58 -5.80 11.24
CA LYS A 124 -4.95 -7.19 11.20
C LYS A 124 -4.41 -7.81 9.92
N LYS A 125 -3.62 -8.87 10.05
CA LYS A 125 -3.15 -9.61 8.89
C LYS A 125 -4.32 -10.41 8.32
N ILE A 126 -4.68 -10.10 7.07
CA ILE A 126 -5.81 -10.74 6.40
C ILE A 126 -5.35 -11.99 5.67
N THR A 127 -4.34 -11.86 4.82
CA THR A 127 -3.86 -12.98 4.01
C THR A 127 -2.46 -12.69 3.48
N ASN A 128 -1.82 -13.73 2.98
CA ASN A 128 -0.55 -13.63 2.26
C ASN A 128 -0.77 -14.29 0.89
N ILE A 129 -0.43 -13.57 -0.17
CA ILE A 129 -0.60 -14.04 -1.55
C ILE A 129 0.78 -14.16 -2.20
N ARG A 130 1.05 -15.32 -2.78
CA ARG A 130 2.29 -15.56 -3.52
C ARG A 130 1.96 -16.02 -4.93
N ASP A 131 2.31 -15.20 -5.92
CA ASP A 131 2.13 -15.51 -7.34
C ASP A 131 3.12 -14.69 -8.17
N GLU A 132 2.97 -14.72 -9.48
CA GLU A 132 3.87 -13.99 -10.39
C GLU A 132 3.88 -12.48 -10.12
N ARG A 133 2.76 -11.92 -9.70
CA ARG A 133 2.67 -10.49 -9.42
C ARG A 133 3.45 -10.12 -8.17
N THR A 134 3.41 -10.97 -7.16
CA THR A 134 4.14 -10.70 -5.91
C THR A 134 5.64 -10.86 -6.12
N ASP A 135 6.06 -11.80 -6.98
CA ASP A 135 7.46 -11.91 -7.38
C ASP A 135 7.91 -10.65 -8.13
N ALA A 136 7.06 -10.12 -9.02
CA ALA A 136 7.35 -8.88 -9.73
C ALA A 136 7.47 -7.69 -8.77
N LEU A 137 6.62 -7.61 -7.75
CA LEU A 137 6.71 -6.58 -6.72
C LEU A 137 8.05 -6.65 -5.99
N TYR A 138 8.48 -7.84 -5.63
CA TYR A 138 9.75 -8.03 -4.94
C TYR A 138 10.92 -7.55 -5.81
N HIS A 139 10.98 -7.97 -7.07
CA HIS A 139 12.08 -7.60 -7.97
C HIS A 139 12.12 -6.10 -8.22
N ASN A 140 10.98 -5.47 -8.42
CA ASN A 140 10.89 -4.04 -8.63
C ASN A 140 11.38 -3.26 -7.40
N SER A 141 10.97 -3.70 -6.22
CA SER A 141 11.36 -3.08 -4.96
C SER A 141 12.87 -3.16 -4.73
N VAL A 142 13.48 -4.32 -4.98
CA VAL A 142 14.92 -4.50 -4.84
C VAL A 142 15.68 -3.61 -5.84
N SER A 143 15.23 -3.55 -7.08
CA SER A 143 15.84 -2.73 -8.11
C SER A 143 15.82 -1.25 -7.74
N MET A 144 14.69 -0.75 -7.29
CA MET A 144 14.56 0.65 -6.86
C MET A 144 15.43 0.96 -5.63
N SER A 145 15.51 0.03 -4.70
CA SER A 145 16.33 0.19 -3.51
C SER A 145 17.81 0.32 -3.88
N LYS A 146 18.27 -0.50 -4.82
CA LYS A 146 19.66 -0.40 -5.33
C LYS A 146 19.91 0.91 -6.03
N HIS A 147 18.98 1.35 -6.85
CA HIS A 147 19.10 2.61 -7.57
C HIS A 147 19.21 3.78 -6.60
N ASN A 148 18.40 3.79 -5.56
CA ASN A 148 18.41 4.88 -4.59
C ASN A 148 19.70 4.99 -3.79
N ARG A 149 20.48 3.91 -3.68
CA ARG A 149 21.76 3.95 -2.98
C ARG A 149 22.80 4.81 -3.68
N TYR A 150 22.66 5.00 -4.96
CA TYR A 150 23.66 5.71 -5.79
C TYR A 150 23.19 7.10 -6.19
N VAL A 151 22.10 7.53 -5.65
CA VAL A 151 21.56 8.87 -5.84
C VAL A 151 21.74 9.72 -4.57
#